data_fbc46a38ae6ce852aed15588dbda3340
#
_entry.id   fbc46a38ae6ce852aed15588dbda3340
#
_cell.length_a   1.000
_cell.length_b   1.000
_cell.length_c   1.000
_cell.angle_alpha   90.00
_cell.angle_beta   90.00
_cell.angle_gamma   90.00
#
_symmetry.space_group_name_H-M   'P 1'
#
loop_
_entity.id
_entity.type
_entity.pdbx_description
1 polymer ?
#
loop_
_entity_poly.entity_id
_entity_poly.type
_entity_poly.pdbx_seq_one_letter_code
_entity_poly.pdbx_strand_id
1 'polypeptide(L)'
;MPRKRQELNREEKVEEILATAELRLREGGYPALSIAAIARDLGVAQNAVYWYFPSKDLLFVATLRRMLTALIAAKPPATSGLHNQVLWFVEELQALHELRAALAERARESVVAAAFAEELSRGLRGMLSNALGDSISEAEMPLAVDTFIATVEGTVIKHLDAEERRRLLMYALDRILGQPAPA
;
A
#
# COMPACT_ATOMS: atom_id res chain seq x y z
N MET A 1 9.00 36.40 0.73
CA MET A 1 8.11 36.07 -0.43
C MET A 1 8.77 35.18 -1.49
N PRO A 2 10.08 35.26 -1.85
CA PRO A 2 10.69 34.36 -2.86
C PRO A 2 10.77 32.87 -2.43
N ARG A 3 11.04 32.59 -1.16
CA ARG A 3 11.23 31.25 -0.60
C ARG A 3 9.97 30.38 -0.75
N LYS A 4 8.79 30.91 -0.43
CA LYS A 4 7.50 30.20 -0.52
C LYS A 4 7.14 29.85 -1.99
N ARG A 5 7.54 30.66 -2.96
CA ARG A 5 7.32 30.40 -4.39
C ARG A 5 8.27 29.32 -4.93
N GLN A 6 9.50 29.23 -4.41
CA GLN A 6 10.44 28.14 -4.74
C GLN A 6 10.04 26.80 -4.14
N GLU A 7 9.50 26.80 -2.91
CA GLU A 7 8.96 25.60 -2.26
C GLU A 7 7.74 25.06 -3.01
N LEU A 8 6.78 25.93 -3.37
CA LEU A 8 5.62 25.57 -4.21
C LEU A 8 6.03 24.97 -5.57
N ASN A 9 6.97 25.60 -6.27
CA ASN A 9 7.47 25.07 -7.55
C ASN A 9 8.16 23.71 -7.39
N ARG A 10 8.79 23.45 -6.24
CA ARG A 10 9.43 22.18 -5.94
C ARG A 10 8.39 21.09 -5.68
N GLU A 11 7.39 21.39 -4.89
CA GLU A 11 6.28 20.46 -4.57
C GLU A 11 5.50 20.09 -5.83
N GLU A 12 5.14 21.05 -6.66
CA GLU A 12 4.49 20.85 -7.95
C GLU A 12 5.31 19.91 -8.85
N LYS A 13 6.63 20.11 -8.91
CA LYS A 13 7.51 19.29 -9.75
C LYS A 13 7.65 17.86 -9.22
N VAL A 14 7.72 17.70 -7.90
CA VAL A 14 7.71 16.35 -7.25
C VAL A 14 6.40 15.63 -7.59
N GLU A 15 5.26 16.32 -7.51
CA GLU A 15 3.95 15.74 -7.81
C GLU A 15 3.82 15.32 -9.28
N GLU A 16 4.31 16.13 -10.23
CA GLU A 16 4.35 15.76 -11.65
C GLU A 16 5.19 14.49 -11.89
N ILE A 17 6.37 14.40 -11.25
CA ILE A 17 7.23 13.23 -11.37
C ILE A 17 6.55 11.99 -10.78
N LEU A 18 5.95 12.11 -9.59
CA LEU A 18 5.27 11.01 -8.92
C LEU A 18 4.01 10.56 -9.66
N ALA A 19 3.23 11.49 -10.22
CA ALA A 19 2.06 11.16 -11.03
C ALA A 19 2.46 10.37 -12.29
N THR A 20 3.52 10.81 -12.99
CA THR A 20 4.05 10.10 -14.15
C THR A 20 4.62 8.73 -13.78
N ALA A 21 5.32 8.63 -12.64
CA ALA A 21 5.84 7.38 -12.11
C ALA A 21 4.72 6.39 -11.77
N GLU A 22 3.62 6.86 -11.18
CA GLU A 22 2.44 6.05 -10.86
C GLU A 22 1.81 5.46 -12.12
N LEU A 23 1.62 6.24 -13.18
CA LEU A 23 1.10 5.74 -14.46
C LEU A 23 1.95 4.58 -14.98
N ARG A 24 3.27 4.73 -14.98
CA ARG A 24 4.18 3.68 -15.42
C ARG A 24 4.15 2.43 -14.54
N LEU A 25 4.01 2.61 -13.22
CA LEU A 25 3.86 1.48 -12.29
C LEU A 25 2.55 0.73 -12.51
N ARG A 26 1.45 1.43 -12.84
CA ARG A 26 0.16 0.80 -13.13
C ARG A 26 0.15 0.07 -14.48
N GLU A 27 0.89 0.55 -15.47
CA GLU A 27 0.96 -0.03 -16.81
C GLU A 27 1.88 -1.26 -16.91
N GLY A 28 3.02 -1.25 -16.21
CA GLY A 28 4.04 -2.28 -16.39
C GLY A 28 4.88 -2.60 -15.15
N GLY A 29 4.37 -2.26 -13.96
CA GLY A 29 5.01 -2.58 -12.69
C GLY A 29 6.37 -1.90 -12.49
N TYR A 30 7.15 -2.42 -11.54
CA TYR A 30 8.49 -1.91 -11.25
C TYR A 30 9.46 -1.90 -12.45
N PRO A 31 9.45 -2.88 -13.37
CA PRO A 31 10.29 -2.84 -14.57
C PRO A 31 10.05 -1.60 -15.44
N ALA A 32 8.81 -1.16 -15.60
CA ALA A 32 8.44 0.01 -16.40
C ALA A 32 8.85 1.35 -15.76
N LEU A 33 9.11 1.37 -14.47
CA LEU A 33 9.60 2.56 -13.76
C LEU A 33 11.05 2.86 -14.19
N SER A 34 11.25 3.96 -14.91
CA SER A 34 12.56 4.41 -15.38
C SER A 34 12.67 5.93 -15.29
N ILE A 35 13.72 6.39 -14.60
CA ILE A 35 13.99 7.85 -14.48
C ILE A 35 14.17 8.48 -15.85
N ALA A 36 14.85 7.79 -16.78
CA ALA A 36 15.03 8.30 -18.15
C ALA A 36 13.70 8.39 -18.93
N ALA A 37 12.81 7.43 -18.73
CA ALA A 37 11.51 7.43 -19.37
C ALA A 37 10.61 8.54 -18.80
N ILE A 38 10.60 8.72 -17.49
CA ILE A 38 9.86 9.81 -16.82
C ILE A 38 10.38 11.20 -17.27
N ALA A 39 11.69 11.37 -17.33
CA ALA A 39 12.28 12.62 -17.83
C ALA A 39 11.82 12.94 -19.26
N ARG A 40 11.76 11.92 -20.12
CA ARG A 40 11.27 12.06 -21.51
C ARG A 40 9.79 12.45 -21.55
N ASP A 41 8.96 11.80 -20.74
CA ASP A 41 7.52 12.07 -20.68
C ASP A 41 7.22 13.51 -20.21
N LEU A 42 8.04 14.00 -19.29
CA LEU A 42 7.93 15.35 -18.73
C LEU A 42 8.65 16.42 -19.56
N GLY A 43 9.38 16.03 -20.62
CA GLY A 43 10.14 16.97 -21.46
C GLY A 43 11.29 17.65 -20.72
N VAL A 44 11.89 16.99 -19.72
CA VAL A 44 13.00 17.54 -18.92
C VAL A 44 14.27 16.70 -19.06
N ALA A 45 15.42 17.28 -18.70
CA ALA A 45 16.67 16.54 -18.63
C ALA A 45 16.62 15.46 -17.53
N GLN A 46 17.20 14.29 -17.78
CA GLN A 46 17.25 13.20 -16.80
C GLN A 46 17.87 13.63 -15.47
N ASN A 47 18.90 14.47 -15.48
CA ASN A 47 19.53 15.02 -14.29
C ASN A 47 18.56 15.85 -13.43
N ALA A 48 17.54 16.48 -14.03
CA ALA A 48 16.52 17.20 -13.28
C ALA A 48 15.67 16.25 -12.43
N VAL A 49 15.37 15.04 -12.92
CA VAL A 49 14.65 14.03 -12.14
C VAL A 49 15.54 13.44 -11.04
N TYR A 50 16.83 13.15 -11.36
CA TYR A 50 17.79 12.67 -10.36
C TYR A 50 18.01 13.63 -9.19
N TRP A 51 17.86 14.93 -9.42
CA TRP A 51 17.96 15.90 -8.34
C TRP A 51 16.86 15.74 -7.27
N TYR A 52 15.65 15.29 -7.68
CA TYR A 52 14.55 15.00 -6.76
C TYR A 52 14.61 13.55 -6.23
N PHE A 53 14.94 12.61 -7.08
CA PHE A 53 14.96 11.19 -6.78
C PHE A 53 16.30 10.56 -7.21
N PRO A 54 17.30 10.57 -6.32
CA PRO A 54 18.67 10.09 -6.61
C PRO A 54 18.76 8.62 -7.02
N SER A 55 17.72 7.81 -6.79
CA SER A 55 17.68 6.41 -7.21
C SER A 55 16.27 5.99 -7.66
N LYS A 56 16.22 4.91 -8.45
CA LYS A 56 14.95 4.28 -8.85
C LYS A 56 14.16 3.80 -7.62
N ASP A 57 14.82 3.26 -6.59
CA ASP A 57 14.16 2.78 -5.38
C ASP A 57 13.57 3.93 -4.56
N LEU A 58 14.24 5.08 -4.47
CA LEU A 58 13.67 6.28 -3.83
C LEU A 58 12.42 6.75 -4.55
N LEU A 59 12.46 6.79 -5.89
CA LEU A 59 11.30 7.13 -6.70
C LEU A 59 10.17 6.12 -6.52
N PHE A 60 10.48 4.83 -6.54
CA PHE A 60 9.51 3.75 -6.33
C PHE A 60 8.80 3.87 -4.99
N VAL A 61 9.55 3.98 -3.90
CA VAL A 61 9.01 4.13 -2.54
C VAL A 61 8.17 5.40 -2.42
N ALA A 62 8.63 6.53 -2.96
CA ALA A 62 7.86 7.77 -2.92
C ALA A 62 6.54 7.65 -3.70
N THR A 63 6.54 6.96 -4.85
CA THR A 63 5.33 6.70 -5.64
C THR A 63 4.37 5.77 -4.89
N LEU A 64 4.87 4.71 -4.26
CA LEU A 64 4.03 3.82 -3.43
C LEU A 64 3.42 4.56 -2.23
N ARG A 65 4.15 5.47 -1.58
CA ARG A 65 3.61 6.33 -0.50
C ARG A 65 2.46 7.20 -0.99
N ARG A 66 2.61 7.82 -2.15
CA ARG A 66 1.57 8.62 -2.79
C ARG A 66 0.31 7.77 -3.07
N MET A 67 0.48 6.59 -3.67
CA MET A 67 -0.62 5.66 -3.95
C MET A 67 -1.32 5.21 -2.66
N LEU A 68 -0.56 4.86 -1.61
CA LEU A 68 -1.10 4.46 -0.32
C LEU A 68 -1.87 5.61 0.36
N THR A 69 -1.36 6.84 0.29
CA THR A 69 -2.04 8.02 0.83
C THR A 69 -3.39 8.24 0.15
N ALA A 70 -3.44 8.11 -1.19
CA ALA A 70 -4.68 8.21 -1.96
C ALA A 70 -5.66 7.08 -1.61
N LEU A 71 -5.16 5.86 -1.44
CA LEU A 71 -5.96 4.70 -1.02
C LEU A 71 -6.57 4.93 0.37
N ILE A 72 -5.78 5.35 1.35
CA ILE A 72 -6.28 5.63 2.70
C ILE A 72 -7.33 6.75 2.69
N ALA A 73 -7.16 7.78 1.85
CA ALA A 73 -8.13 8.86 1.69
C ALA A 73 -9.45 8.39 1.05
N ALA A 74 -9.42 7.35 0.21
CA ALA A 74 -10.58 6.76 -0.43
C ALA A 74 -11.31 5.70 0.44
N LYS A 75 -10.81 5.44 1.65
CA LYS A 75 -11.38 4.45 2.58
C LYS A 75 -12.88 4.68 2.81
N PRO A 76 -13.74 3.63 2.78
CA PRO A 76 -15.13 3.74 3.15
C PRO A 76 -15.34 4.34 4.56
N PRO A 77 -16.42 5.09 4.78
CA PRO A 77 -16.69 5.69 6.08
C PRO A 77 -16.88 4.62 7.16
N ALA A 78 -16.63 4.97 8.43
CA ALA A 78 -16.79 4.05 9.56
C ALA A 78 -18.22 3.46 9.68
N THR A 79 -19.21 4.19 9.18
CA THR A 79 -20.61 3.75 9.13
C THR A 79 -20.88 2.56 8.22
N SER A 80 -19.94 2.20 7.33
CA SER A 80 -20.07 1.01 6.45
C SER A 80 -19.87 -0.31 7.18
N GLY A 81 -19.44 -0.28 8.44
CA GLY A 81 -19.13 -1.45 9.26
C GLY A 81 -17.77 -2.05 8.99
N LEU A 82 -17.21 -2.74 10.01
CA LEU A 82 -15.87 -3.30 9.99
C LEU A 82 -15.64 -4.28 8.81
N HIS A 83 -16.58 -5.20 8.59
CA HIS A 83 -16.49 -6.19 7.52
C HIS A 83 -16.31 -5.56 6.13
N ASN A 84 -17.12 -4.55 5.82
CA ASN A 84 -17.05 -3.86 4.53
C ASN A 84 -15.74 -3.04 4.40
N GLN A 85 -15.27 -2.43 5.46
CA GLN A 85 -13.98 -1.71 5.44
C GLN A 85 -12.81 -2.67 5.21
N VAL A 86 -12.81 -3.81 5.91
CA VAL A 86 -11.75 -4.83 5.79
C VAL A 86 -11.76 -5.44 4.39
N LEU A 87 -12.92 -5.81 3.86
CA LEU A 87 -13.04 -6.36 2.51
C LEU A 87 -12.53 -5.37 1.46
N TRP A 88 -13.03 -4.15 1.49
CA TRP A 88 -12.59 -3.10 0.57
C TRP A 88 -11.07 -2.94 0.60
N PHE A 89 -10.49 -2.88 1.80
CA PHE A 89 -9.05 -2.70 1.96
C PHE A 89 -8.24 -3.88 1.40
N VAL A 90 -8.72 -5.12 1.63
CA VAL A 90 -8.07 -6.31 1.08
C VAL A 90 -8.17 -6.35 -0.44
N GLU A 91 -9.31 -5.96 -1.03
CA GLU A 91 -9.49 -5.87 -2.49
C GLU A 91 -8.53 -4.85 -3.12
N GLU A 92 -8.37 -3.69 -2.50
CA GLU A 92 -7.41 -2.67 -2.94
C GLU A 92 -5.94 -3.15 -2.84
N LEU A 93 -5.60 -3.84 -1.75
CA LEU A 93 -4.27 -4.46 -1.61
C LEU A 93 -4.02 -5.56 -2.64
N GLN A 94 -5.06 -6.28 -3.03
CA GLN A 94 -4.98 -7.28 -4.11
C GLN A 94 -4.72 -6.63 -5.47
N ALA A 95 -5.37 -5.50 -5.76
CA ALA A 95 -5.10 -4.75 -7.00
C ALA A 95 -3.63 -4.27 -7.09
N LEU A 96 -2.94 -4.16 -5.95
CA LEU A 96 -1.53 -3.77 -5.87
C LEU A 96 -0.56 -4.95 -5.64
N HIS A 97 -1.00 -6.21 -5.86
CA HIS A 97 -0.21 -7.39 -5.50
C HIS A 97 1.17 -7.45 -6.21
N GLU A 98 1.25 -7.07 -7.49
CA GLU A 98 2.51 -7.04 -8.23
C GLU A 98 3.49 -6.00 -7.66
N LEU A 99 2.99 -4.82 -7.26
CA LEU A 99 3.80 -3.79 -6.65
C LEU A 99 4.27 -4.18 -5.25
N ARG A 100 3.45 -4.92 -4.51
CA ARG A 100 3.83 -5.49 -3.20
C ARG A 100 4.91 -6.56 -3.37
N ALA A 101 4.78 -7.44 -4.36
CA ALA A 101 5.80 -8.44 -4.69
C ALA A 101 7.12 -7.77 -5.08
N ALA A 102 7.08 -6.75 -5.94
CA ALA A 102 8.25 -5.96 -6.31
C ALA A 102 8.89 -5.26 -5.10
N LEU A 103 8.09 -4.71 -4.17
CA LEU A 103 8.60 -4.11 -2.94
C LEU A 103 9.31 -5.14 -2.06
N ALA A 104 8.74 -6.34 -1.89
CA ALA A 104 9.35 -7.42 -1.12
C ALA A 104 10.68 -7.90 -1.73
N GLU A 105 10.76 -7.98 -3.05
CA GLU A 105 11.99 -8.30 -3.76
C GLU A 105 13.04 -7.20 -3.57
N ARG A 106 12.66 -5.93 -3.79
CA ARG A 106 13.57 -4.79 -3.61
C ARG A 106 14.05 -4.61 -2.17
N ALA A 107 13.22 -4.96 -1.18
CA ALA A 107 13.59 -4.88 0.23
C ALA A 107 14.79 -5.77 0.61
N ARG A 108 15.13 -6.78 -0.19
CA ARG A 108 16.31 -7.64 0.01
C ARG A 108 17.61 -6.95 -0.37
N GLU A 109 17.55 -5.95 -1.25
CA GLU A 109 18.72 -5.31 -1.86
C GLU A 109 18.82 -3.81 -1.56
N SER A 110 17.73 -3.18 -1.15
CA SER A 110 17.60 -1.74 -0.97
C SER A 110 17.15 -1.38 0.44
N VAL A 111 18.01 -0.67 1.18
CA VAL A 111 17.70 -0.19 2.54
C VAL A 111 16.45 0.69 2.56
N VAL A 112 16.24 1.50 1.50
CA VAL A 112 15.06 2.38 1.39
C VAL A 112 13.79 1.56 1.22
N ALA A 113 13.82 0.53 0.36
CA ALA A 113 12.67 -0.36 0.16
C ALA A 113 12.40 -1.21 1.42
N ALA A 114 13.43 -1.72 2.10
CA ALA A 114 13.29 -2.45 3.35
C ALA A 114 12.64 -1.61 4.45
N ALA A 115 13.12 -0.38 4.66
CA ALA A 115 12.55 0.53 5.64
C ALA A 115 11.08 0.85 5.37
N PHE A 116 10.73 1.04 4.09
CA PHE A 116 9.34 1.28 3.70
C PHE A 116 8.45 0.04 3.86
N ALA A 117 8.95 -1.15 3.55
CA ALA A 117 8.21 -2.40 3.75
C ALA A 117 7.89 -2.63 5.23
N GLU A 118 8.83 -2.36 6.14
CA GLU A 118 8.62 -2.42 7.58
C GLU A 118 7.61 -1.36 8.06
N GLU A 119 7.72 -0.13 7.56
CA GLU A 119 6.77 0.93 7.88
C GLU A 119 5.36 0.56 7.44
N LEU A 120 5.20 0.05 6.22
CA LEU A 120 3.92 -0.43 5.69
C LEU A 120 3.35 -1.55 6.56
N SER A 121 4.15 -2.56 6.89
CA SER A 121 3.74 -3.67 7.76
C SER A 121 3.26 -3.18 9.12
N ARG A 122 4.01 -2.29 9.77
CA ARG A 122 3.60 -1.69 11.06
C ARG A 122 2.32 -0.87 10.95
N GLY A 123 2.19 -0.08 9.87
CA GLY A 123 0.99 0.71 9.60
C GLY A 123 -0.26 -0.17 9.42
N LEU A 124 -0.16 -1.24 8.62
CA LEU A 124 -1.25 -2.19 8.41
C LEU A 124 -1.68 -2.90 9.71
N ARG A 125 -0.71 -3.35 10.52
CA ARG A 125 -0.96 -3.94 11.83
C ARG A 125 -1.70 -2.97 12.76
N GLY A 126 -1.23 -1.72 12.84
CA GLY A 126 -1.85 -0.68 13.65
C GLY A 126 -3.28 -0.36 13.18
N MET A 127 -3.51 -0.29 11.87
CA MET A 127 -4.85 -0.07 11.30
C MET A 127 -5.80 -1.22 11.67
N LEU A 128 -5.35 -2.47 11.56
CA LEU A 128 -6.16 -3.64 11.90
C LEU A 128 -6.42 -3.72 13.42
N SER A 129 -5.41 -3.49 14.26
CA SER A 129 -5.59 -3.42 15.71
C SER A 129 -6.64 -2.37 16.11
N ASN A 130 -6.55 -1.17 15.53
CA ASN A 130 -7.53 -0.12 15.78
C ASN A 130 -8.94 -0.47 15.28
N ALA A 131 -9.03 -1.19 14.16
CA ALA A 131 -10.30 -1.63 13.60
C ALA A 131 -10.97 -2.74 14.42
N LEU A 132 -10.19 -3.65 15.00
CA LEU A 132 -10.67 -4.69 15.92
C LEU A 132 -11.06 -4.09 17.29
N GLY A 133 -10.39 -3.01 17.71
CA GLY A 133 -10.72 -2.21 18.89
C GLY A 133 -10.90 -3.04 20.16
N ASP A 134 -11.88 -2.65 20.97
CA ASP A 134 -12.18 -3.28 22.27
C ASP A 134 -12.85 -4.68 22.13
N SER A 135 -13.08 -5.16 20.91
CA SER A 135 -13.65 -6.49 20.68
C SER A 135 -12.69 -7.63 21.02
N ILE A 136 -11.40 -7.32 21.11
CA ILE A 136 -10.32 -8.28 21.37
C ILE A 136 -9.54 -7.82 22.60
N SER A 137 -9.21 -8.73 23.51
CA SER A 137 -8.38 -8.41 24.67
C SER A 137 -6.98 -7.96 24.23
N GLU A 138 -6.35 -7.08 25.01
CA GLU A 138 -4.98 -6.60 24.72
C GLU A 138 -3.97 -7.76 24.59
N ALA A 139 -4.15 -8.82 25.38
CA ALA A 139 -3.28 -10.01 25.34
C ALA A 139 -3.45 -10.84 24.06
N GLU A 140 -4.64 -10.87 23.49
CA GLU A 140 -4.96 -11.64 22.26
C GLU A 140 -4.77 -10.83 20.98
N MET A 141 -4.74 -9.51 21.05
CA MET A 141 -4.67 -8.62 19.89
C MET A 141 -3.52 -8.97 18.94
N PRO A 142 -2.27 -9.21 19.37
CA PRO A 142 -1.19 -9.56 18.43
C PRO A 142 -1.49 -10.84 17.65
N LEU A 143 -2.01 -11.87 18.31
CA LEU A 143 -2.33 -13.15 17.68
C LEU A 143 -3.52 -13.02 16.71
N ALA A 144 -4.53 -12.24 17.07
CA ALA A 144 -5.68 -11.94 16.21
C ALA A 144 -5.24 -11.24 14.90
N VAL A 145 -4.40 -10.21 15.04
CA VAL A 145 -3.83 -9.47 13.90
C VAL A 145 -2.97 -10.37 13.02
N ASP A 146 -2.08 -11.18 13.61
CA ASP A 146 -1.22 -12.10 12.86
C ASP A 146 -2.02 -13.17 12.13
N THR A 147 -3.03 -13.73 12.79
CA THR A 147 -3.93 -14.73 12.19
C THR A 147 -4.68 -14.15 10.99
N PHE A 148 -5.20 -12.93 11.10
CA PHE A 148 -5.91 -12.30 10.00
C PHE A 148 -4.97 -11.98 8.82
N ILE A 149 -3.79 -11.42 9.09
CA ILE A 149 -2.78 -11.13 8.05
C ILE A 149 -2.36 -12.42 7.34
N ALA A 150 -2.06 -13.49 8.07
CA ALA A 150 -1.71 -14.80 7.48
C ALA A 150 -2.85 -15.35 6.62
N THR A 151 -4.12 -15.13 7.03
CA THR A 151 -5.28 -15.52 6.23
C THR A 151 -5.34 -14.74 4.91
N VAL A 152 -5.16 -13.42 4.97
CA VAL A 152 -5.12 -12.58 3.76
C VAL A 152 -4.00 -13.04 2.82
N GLU A 153 -2.79 -13.25 3.32
CA GLU A 153 -1.65 -13.74 2.52
C GLU A 153 -1.92 -15.12 1.92
N GLY A 154 -2.52 -16.02 2.68
CA GLY A 154 -2.93 -17.34 2.20
C GLY A 154 -3.91 -17.29 1.03
N THR A 155 -4.82 -16.30 1.00
CA THR A 155 -5.76 -16.13 -0.13
C THR A 155 -5.06 -15.68 -1.42
N VAL A 156 -3.98 -14.91 -1.28
CA VAL A 156 -3.15 -14.47 -2.42
C VAL A 156 -2.36 -15.65 -3.01
N ILE A 157 -1.68 -16.39 -2.14
CA ILE A 157 -0.83 -17.53 -2.55
C ILE A 157 -1.65 -18.62 -3.24
N LYS A 158 -2.87 -18.88 -2.75
CA LYS A 158 -3.76 -19.91 -3.31
C LYS A 158 -4.52 -19.46 -4.58
N HIS A 159 -4.36 -18.22 -5.02
CA HIS A 159 -5.08 -17.65 -6.16
C HIS A 159 -6.59 -17.87 -6.11
N LEU A 160 -7.17 -17.73 -4.89
CA LEU A 160 -8.60 -17.87 -4.68
C LEU A 160 -9.38 -16.83 -5.50
N ASP A 161 -10.54 -17.23 -6.02
CA ASP A 161 -11.44 -16.28 -6.65
C ASP A 161 -12.01 -15.27 -5.64
N ALA A 162 -12.69 -14.23 -6.11
CA ALA A 162 -13.18 -13.15 -5.27
C ALA A 162 -14.19 -13.63 -4.22
N GLU A 163 -15.06 -14.58 -4.57
CA GLU A 163 -16.10 -15.11 -3.67
C GLU A 163 -15.51 -16.05 -2.61
N GLU A 164 -14.61 -16.94 -2.99
CA GLU A 164 -13.89 -17.83 -2.07
C GLU A 164 -13.06 -17.02 -1.08
N ARG A 165 -12.34 -16.02 -1.57
CA ARG A 165 -11.54 -15.10 -0.74
C ARG A 165 -12.44 -14.36 0.25
N ARG A 166 -13.55 -13.77 -0.22
CA ARG A 166 -14.50 -13.07 0.63
C ARG A 166 -15.01 -13.97 1.74
N ARG A 167 -15.47 -15.18 1.42
CA ARG A 167 -15.99 -16.15 2.41
C ARG A 167 -14.95 -16.49 3.46
N LEU A 168 -13.72 -16.76 3.03
CA LEU A 168 -12.63 -17.12 3.96
C LEU A 168 -12.28 -15.97 4.89
N LEU A 169 -12.16 -14.76 4.36
CA LEU A 169 -11.82 -13.57 5.15
C LEU A 169 -12.94 -13.21 6.14
N MET A 170 -14.19 -13.31 5.74
CA MET A 170 -15.32 -13.05 6.62
C MET A 170 -15.39 -14.09 7.73
N TYR A 171 -15.24 -15.36 7.39
CA TYR A 171 -15.19 -16.43 8.38
C TYR A 171 -14.05 -16.19 9.40
N ALA A 172 -12.86 -15.85 8.95
CA ALA A 172 -11.72 -15.57 9.82
C ALA A 172 -11.99 -14.37 10.74
N LEU A 173 -12.55 -13.29 10.20
CA LEU A 173 -12.89 -12.10 10.99
C LEU A 173 -13.96 -12.39 12.03
N ASP A 174 -15.02 -13.12 11.68
CA ASP A 174 -16.08 -13.53 12.61
C ASP A 174 -15.51 -14.39 13.75
N ARG A 175 -14.61 -15.33 13.43
CA ARG A 175 -13.96 -16.17 14.47
C ARG A 175 -13.09 -15.33 15.41
N ILE A 176 -12.33 -14.38 14.87
CA ILE A 176 -11.51 -13.45 15.67
C ILE A 176 -12.41 -12.59 16.58
N LEU A 177 -13.56 -12.14 16.09
CA LEU A 177 -14.52 -11.33 16.84
C LEU A 177 -15.41 -12.15 17.80
N GLY A 178 -15.24 -13.47 17.88
CA GLY A 178 -16.06 -14.34 18.73
C GLY A 178 -17.52 -14.50 18.26
N GLN A 179 -17.82 -14.13 17.00
CA GLN A 179 -19.17 -14.24 16.44
C GLN A 179 -19.47 -15.67 15.97
N PRO A 180 -20.72 -16.16 16.07
CA PRO A 180 -21.09 -17.47 15.55
C PRO A 180 -20.87 -17.55 14.04
N ALA A 181 -20.56 -18.76 13.53
CA ALA A 181 -20.45 -18.96 12.08
C ALA A 181 -21.79 -18.62 11.41
N PRO A 182 -21.79 -17.98 10.22
CA PRO A 182 -23.02 -17.84 9.45
C PRO A 182 -23.57 -19.23 9.14
N ALA A 183 -24.89 -19.37 9.29
CA ALA A 183 -25.61 -20.62 9.05
C ALA A 183 -25.59 -20.98 7.55
#